data_4108fe3b10ac08029fde4e1fe9099717
#
_entry.id   4108fe3b10ac08029fde4e1fe9099717
#
_cell.length_a   1.000
_cell.length_b   1.000
_cell.length_c   1.000
_cell.angle_alpha   90.00
_cell.angle_beta   90.00
_cell.angle_gamma   90.00
#
_symmetry.space_group_name_H-M   'P 1'
#
loop_
_entity.id
_entity.type
_entity.pdbx_description
1 polymer ?
#
loop_
_entity_poly.entity_id
_entity_poly.type
_entity_poly.pdbx_seq_one_letter_code
_entity_poly.pdbx_strand_id
1 'polypeptide(L)'
;MRWLLLVFLAVVAVACGDAHRTPSKPVKSATPEQLHAVAEKPAKSRTAQCLDSLGYENIAERDTSIAIDLMYARADNFVGRVLYADLREAYLHPVAMECLLKAQRLLREKHPEYRLIVYDAARPMSVQQQMWDVVKGSSKSRYVSNPAHGGGLHNYGLAVDISIADSLGRPLPMGTAVDHLGSEAGITHEAALVEQGRITAQERANRQLLRSVMTQAGFRPLPSEWWHFNYCSRQEAKKRFKPIP
;
A
#
# COMPACT_ATOMS: atom_id res chain seq x y z
N MET A 1 42.77 0.04 -52.92
CA MET A 1 42.52 1.37 -53.50
C MET A 1 42.22 2.33 -52.32
N ARG A 2 43.15 3.26 -52.14
CA ARG A 2 43.14 4.27 -51.02
C ARG A 2 42.35 5.46 -51.49
N TRP A 3 41.39 5.94 -50.71
CA TRP A 3 40.78 7.26 -50.89
C TRP A 3 41.05 8.10 -49.64
N LEU A 4 41.89 9.14 -49.81
CA LEU A 4 42.08 10.22 -48.85
C LEU A 4 40.88 11.18 -48.97
N LEU A 5 40.34 11.63 -47.84
CA LEU A 5 39.44 12.76 -47.78
C LEU A 5 40.12 13.87 -46.98
N LEU A 6 40.34 14.97 -47.67
CA LEU A 6 40.90 16.22 -47.18
C LEU A 6 39.88 16.95 -46.28
N VAL A 7 40.37 17.38 -45.11
CA VAL A 7 39.59 18.25 -44.18
C VAL A 7 40.00 19.71 -44.51
N PHE A 8 39.02 20.50 -44.92
CA PHE A 8 39.17 21.98 -45.05
C PHE A 8 38.96 22.63 -43.68
N LEU A 9 39.98 23.32 -43.18
CA LEU A 9 39.90 24.18 -41.99
C LEU A 9 39.46 25.58 -42.47
N ALA A 10 38.29 26.03 -42.08
CA ALA A 10 37.85 27.41 -42.24
C ALA A 10 38.16 28.19 -40.94
N VAL A 11 39.07 29.13 -41.02
CA VAL A 11 39.38 30.09 -39.96
C VAL A 11 38.39 31.26 -40.08
N VAL A 12 37.54 31.43 -39.07
CA VAL A 12 36.70 32.61 -38.96
C VAL A 12 37.28 33.51 -37.88
N ALA A 13 37.79 34.69 -38.31
CA ALA A 13 38.19 35.74 -37.40
C ALA A 13 36.93 36.47 -36.88
N VAL A 14 36.75 36.52 -35.59
CA VAL A 14 35.71 37.33 -34.94
C VAL A 14 36.40 38.53 -34.27
N ALA A 15 35.96 39.71 -34.68
CA ALA A 15 36.41 41.00 -34.15
C ALA A 15 35.95 41.22 -32.70
N CYS A 16 36.85 41.78 -31.87
CA CYS A 16 36.56 42.26 -30.53
C CYS A 16 35.62 43.47 -30.59
N GLY A 17 34.45 43.32 -29.93
CA GLY A 17 33.58 44.44 -29.59
C GLY A 17 33.55 44.60 -28.07
N ASP A 18 34.04 45.73 -27.56
CA ASP A 18 33.96 46.09 -26.13
C ASP A 18 32.52 46.28 -25.68
N ALA A 19 32.02 45.37 -24.85
CA ALA A 19 30.75 45.54 -24.18
C ALA A 19 30.95 45.96 -22.71
N HIS A 20 30.48 47.15 -22.37
CA HIS A 20 30.47 47.72 -21.03
C HIS A 20 29.89 46.72 -20.00
N ARG A 21 30.74 46.29 -19.07
CA ARG A 21 30.33 45.56 -17.88
C ARG A 21 29.69 46.52 -16.87
N THR A 22 28.38 46.44 -16.69
CA THR A 22 27.71 46.95 -15.50
C THR A 22 28.06 46.09 -14.30
N PRO A 23 28.37 46.64 -13.11
CA PRO A 23 28.68 45.86 -11.93
C PRO A 23 27.43 45.17 -11.41
N SER A 24 27.46 43.83 -11.39
CA SER A 24 26.46 43.01 -10.73
C SER A 24 26.51 43.19 -9.21
N LYS A 25 25.38 43.50 -8.59
CA LYS A 25 25.25 43.55 -7.13
C LYS A 25 25.64 42.18 -6.52
N PRO A 26 26.34 42.17 -5.37
CA PRO A 26 26.72 40.94 -4.72
C PRO A 26 25.45 40.16 -4.29
N VAL A 27 25.35 38.91 -4.74
CA VAL A 27 24.37 37.93 -4.24
C VAL A 27 24.73 37.68 -2.78
N LYS A 28 23.87 38.08 -1.85
CA LYS A 28 24.02 37.73 -0.44
C LYS A 28 23.99 36.20 -0.32
N SER A 29 25.11 35.62 0.11
CA SER A 29 25.19 34.23 0.48
C SER A 29 24.19 33.98 1.62
N ALA A 30 23.30 33.01 1.45
CA ALA A 30 22.40 32.57 2.51
C ALA A 30 23.25 32.06 3.70
N THR A 31 22.93 32.52 4.89
CA THR A 31 23.59 32.08 6.11
C THR A 31 23.23 30.60 6.38
N PRO A 32 24.11 29.80 7.03
CA PRO A 32 23.85 28.39 7.37
C PRO A 32 22.56 28.15 8.17
N GLU A 33 22.04 29.17 8.82
CA GLU A 33 20.82 29.14 9.64
C GLU A 33 19.51 29.01 8.83
N GLN A 34 19.55 29.26 7.52
CA GLN A 34 18.37 29.13 6.63
C GLN A 34 18.22 27.73 6.00
N LEU A 35 19.14 26.80 6.26
CA LEU A 35 19.13 25.43 5.69
C LEU A 35 18.44 24.37 6.57
N HIS A 36 17.92 24.73 7.74
CA HIS A 36 17.09 23.87 8.58
C HIS A 36 15.63 24.31 8.58
N ALA A 37 15.03 24.48 7.40
CA ALA A 37 13.59 24.31 7.31
C ALA A 37 13.32 22.83 7.57
N VAL A 38 12.99 22.48 8.82
CA VAL A 38 12.36 21.20 9.14
C VAL A 38 11.16 21.11 8.21
N ALA A 39 11.18 20.16 7.26
CA ALA A 39 10.05 19.91 6.40
C ALA A 39 8.87 19.59 7.33
N GLU A 40 7.94 20.55 7.49
CA GLU A 40 6.74 20.32 8.28
C GLU A 40 6.06 19.05 7.74
N LYS A 41 5.85 18.08 8.64
CA LYS A 41 5.10 16.88 8.29
C LYS A 41 3.76 17.35 7.72
N PRO A 42 3.37 16.91 6.51
CA PRO A 42 2.12 17.37 5.91
C PRO A 42 0.96 17.15 6.88
N ALA A 43 0.07 18.14 6.99
CA ALA A 43 -1.05 18.09 7.91
C ALA A 43 -1.89 16.82 7.61
N LYS A 44 -2.26 16.07 8.68
CA LYS A 44 -3.12 14.88 8.54
C LYS A 44 -4.44 15.26 7.87
N SER A 45 -4.92 14.38 6.99
CA SER A 45 -6.22 14.53 6.34
C SER A 45 -7.37 14.53 7.35
N ARG A 46 -8.55 15.01 6.96
CA ARG A 46 -9.74 14.99 7.82
C ARG A 46 -10.12 13.56 8.22
N THR A 47 -10.02 12.61 7.29
CA THR A 47 -10.29 11.19 7.57
C THR A 47 -9.27 10.64 8.58
N ALA A 48 -7.98 10.96 8.45
CA ALA A 48 -6.96 10.56 9.41
C ALA A 48 -7.21 11.15 10.81
N GLN A 49 -7.55 12.46 10.89
CA GLN A 49 -7.90 13.10 12.15
C GLN A 49 -9.13 12.47 12.82
N CYS A 50 -10.14 12.09 12.02
CA CYS A 50 -11.31 11.36 12.51
C CYS A 50 -10.91 9.99 13.08
N LEU A 51 -10.08 9.22 12.40
CA LEU A 51 -9.59 7.92 12.86
C LEU A 51 -8.77 8.05 14.15
N ASP A 52 -7.88 9.05 14.25
CA ASP A 52 -7.18 9.36 15.50
C ASP A 52 -8.15 9.64 16.66
N SER A 53 -9.19 10.46 16.42
CA SER A 53 -10.19 10.83 17.43
C SER A 53 -11.04 9.63 17.90
N LEU A 54 -11.19 8.63 17.05
CA LEU A 54 -11.87 7.37 17.34
C LEU A 54 -10.97 6.35 18.05
N GLY A 55 -9.68 6.67 18.26
CA GLY A 55 -8.71 5.80 18.92
C GLY A 55 -8.10 4.73 18.02
N TYR A 56 -8.19 4.89 16.69
CA TYR A 56 -7.45 4.04 15.76
C TYR A 56 -5.99 4.47 15.71
N GLU A 57 -5.09 3.54 15.43
CA GLU A 57 -3.65 3.76 15.41
C GLU A 57 -3.10 3.74 13.98
N ASN A 58 -2.25 4.71 13.66
CA ASN A 58 -1.53 4.78 12.38
C ASN A 58 -0.41 3.74 12.36
N ILE A 59 -0.45 2.84 11.37
CA ILE A 59 0.52 1.74 11.24
C ILE A 59 1.95 2.28 11.11
N ALA A 60 2.18 3.29 10.28
CA ALA A 60 3.50 3.85 10.06
C ALA A 60 4.06 4.61 11.28
N GLU A 61 3.21 5.09 12.18
CA GLU A 61 3.64 5.69 13.46
C GLU A 61 3.99 4.63 14.51
N ARG A 62 3.40 3.42 14.41
CA ARG A 62 3.67 2.31 15.30
C ARG A 62 4.89 1.48 14.87
N ASP A 63 5.08 1.28 13.57
CA ASP A 63 6.23 0.56 13.01
C ASP A 63 6.54 1.05 11.59
N THR A 64 7.59 1.83 11.44
CA THR A 64 8.06 2.39 10.15
C THR A 64 8.60 1.32 9.19
N SER A 65 8.86 0.09 9.67
CA SER A 65 9.34 -1.00 8.82
C SER A 65 8.22 -1.67 8.02
N ILE A 66 6.94 -1.46 8.39
CA ILE A 66 5.79 -1.92 7.61
C ILE A 66 5.54 -0.92 6.47
N ALA A 67 5.57 -1.41 5.24
CA ALA A 67 5.31 -0.58 4.07
C ALA A 67 3.79 -0.33 3.91
N ILE A 68 3.43 0.88 3.45
CA ILE A 68 2.04 1.26 3.17
C ILE A 68 1.91 1.61 1.69
N ASP A 69 0.96 0.98 1.01
CA ASP A 69 0.64 1.22 -0.40
C ASP A 69 -0.87 1.12 -0.63
N LEU A 70 -1.62 2.08 -0.07
CA LEU A 70 -3.09 2.07 -0.09
C LEU A 70 -3.64 2.05 -1.52
N MET A 71 -4.17 0.90 -1.94
CA MET A 71 -4.66 0.68 -3.30
C MET A 71 -5.88 1.54 -3.63
N TYR A 72 -6.73 1.85 -2.66
CA TYR A 72 -7.92 2.69 -2.87
C TYR A 72 -7.62 4.19 -2.87
N ALA A 73 -6.37 4.59 -2.60
CA ALA A 73 -5.87 5.94 -2.82
C ALA A 73 -5.43 6.18 -4.29
N ARG A 74 -5.49 5.15 -5.14
CA ARG A 74 -5.20 5.18 -6.59
C ARG A 74 -6.41 4.71 -7.38
N ALA A 75 -6.41 4.91 -8.70
CA ALA A 75 -7.50 4.48 -9.59
C ALA A 75 -7.34 3.05 -10.13
N ASP A 76 -6.17 2.42 -9.95
CA ASP A 76 -5.83 1.07 -10.41
C ASP A 76 -6.36 -0.04 -9.47
N ASN A 77 -7.57 0.11 -9.00
CA ASN A 77 -8.31 -0.85 -8.17
C ASN A 77 -9.55 -1.38 -8.91
N PHE A 78 -10.26 -2.37 -8.35
CA PHE A 78 -11.40 -3.00 -9.03
C PHE A 78 -12.58 -2.05 -9.32
N VAL A 79 -12.65 -0.89 -8.64
CA VAL A 79 -13.67 0.15 -8.86
C VAL A 79 -13.30 1.09 -10.01
N GLY A 80 -12.00 1.18 -10.37
CA GLY A 80 -11.50 2.02 -11.45
C GLY A 80 -11.41 3.51 -11.12
N ARG A 81 -11.47 3.89 -9.84
CA ARG A 81 -11.35 5.28 -9.37
C ARG A 81 -10.77 5.37 -7.97
N VAL A 82 -10.27 6.55 -7.61
CA VAL A 82 -9.85 6.87 -6.25
C VAL A 82 -11.05 6.87 -5.30
N LEU A 83 -10.98 6.07 -4.23
CA LEU A 83 -12.00 5.99 -3.18
C LEU A 83 -11.56 6.69 -1.90
N TYR A 84 -10.28 6.62 -1.55
CA TYR A 84 -9.68 7.37 -0.44
C TYR A 84 -9.33 8.77 -0.91
N ALA A 85 -10.32 9.69 -0.87
CA ALA A 85 -10.18 11.05 -1.39
C ALA A 85 -9.01 11.81 -0.73
N ASP A 86 -8.90 11.71 0.60
CA ASP A 86 -7.89 12.41 1.41
C ASP A 86 -7.03 11.50 2.28
N LEU A 87 -7.44 10.24 2.55
CA LEU A 87 -6.69 9.30 3.38
C LEU A 87 -5.46 8.77 2.62
N ARG A 88 -4.29 8.90 3.24
CA ARG A 88 -3.00 8.41 2.73
C ARG A 88 -2.28 7.51 3.73
N GLU A 89 -2.78 7.44 4.94
CA GLU A 89 -2.27 6.64 6.05
C GLU A 89 -3.13 5.40 6.27
N ALA A 90 -2.50 4.29 6.64
CA ALA A 90 -3.21 3.07 7.03
C ALA A 90 -3.40 3.05 8.56
N TYR A 91 -4.64 2.81 8.98
CA TYR A 91 -5.04 2.75 10.39
C TYR A 91 -5.59 1.38 10.76
N LEU A 92 -5.42 1.00 12.02
CA LEU A 92 -6.06 -0.18 12.60
C LEU A 92 -6.64 0.14 13.99
N HIS A 93 -7.64 -0.65 14.38
CA HIS A 93 -8.04 -0.70 15.78
C HIS A 93 -6.88 -1.27 16.63
N PRO A 94 -6.61 -0.75 17.85
CA PRO A 94 -5.45 -1.15 18.68
C PRO A 94 -5.27 -2.66 18.84
N VAL A 95 -6.34 -3.42 19.00
CA VAL A 95 -6.28 -4.89 19.15
C VAL A 95 -5.77 -5.61 17.89
N ALA A 96 -6.08 -5.09 16.70
CA ALA A 96 -5.58 -5.61 15.43
C ALA A 96 -4.17 -5.11 15.15
N MET A 97 -3.81 -3.90 15.61
CA MET A 97 -2.48 -3.34 15.51
C MET A 97 -1.45 -4.23 16.22
N GLU A 98 -1.71 -4.65 17.46
CA GLU A 98 -0.80 -5.53 18.19
C GLU A 98 -0.55 -6.86 17.47
N CYS A 99 -1.57 -7.41 16.82
CA CYS A 99 -1.40 -8.59 15.97
C CYS A 99 -0.53 -8.28 14.74
N LEU A 100 -0.72 -7.13 14.08
CA LEU A 100 0.09 -6.75 12.92
C LEU A 100 1.57 -6.57 13.29
N LEU A 101 1.86 -5.87 14.38
CA LEU A 101 3.23 -5.70 14.89
C LEU A 101 3.88 -7.04 15.22
N LYS A 102 3.12 -7.97 15.79
CA LYS A 102 3.61 -9.34 16.04
C LYS A 102 3.89 -10.08 14.73
N ALA A 103 3.02 -9.96 13.70
CA ALA A 103 3.24 -10.58 12.41
C ALA A 103 4.52 -10.08 11.74
N GLN A 104 4.79 -8.75 11.80
CA GLN A 104 6.01 -8.15 11.28
C GLN A 104 7.26 -8.71 11.98
N ARG A 105 7.25 -8.83 13.32
CA ARG A 105 8.36 -9.45 14.07
C ARG A 105 8.59 -10.90 13.64
N LEU A 106 7.53 -11.72 13.59
CA LEU A 106 7.62 -13.13 13.18
C LEU A 106 8.12 -13.30 11.73
N LEU A 107 7.77 -12.38 10.84
CA LEU A 107 8.29 -12.38 9.48
C LEU A 107 9.80 -12.11 9.48
N ARG A 108 10.24 -11.06 10.20
CA ARG A 108 11.66 -10.67 10.25
C ARG A 108 12.55 -11.64 11.02
N GLU A 109 12.02 -12.39 11.96
CA GLU A 109 12.74 -13.48 12.61
C GLU A 109 13.13 -14.60 11.62
N LYS A 110 12.26 -14.85 10.60
CA LYS A 110 12.50 -15.86 9.56
C LYS A 110 13.26 -15.30 8.36
N HIS A 111 12.97 -14.07 8.00
CA HIS A 111 13.47 -13.36 6.82
C HIS A 111 13.76 -11.90 7.21
N PRO A 112 14.97 -11.60 7.75
CA PRO A 112 15.32 -10.24 8.22
C PRO A 112 15.18 -9.15 7.15
N GLU A 113 15.32 -9.54 5.88
CA GLU A 113 15.24 -8.66 4.71
C GLU A 113 13.80 -8.37 4.26
N TYR A 114 12.81 -9.16 4.74
CA TYR A 114 11.42 -8.99 4.33
C TYR A 114 10.66 -8.06 5.26
N ARG A 115 9.63 -7.44 4.72
CA ARG A 115 8.67 -6.61 5.46
C ARG A 115 7.26 -6.84 4.96
N LEU A 116 6.29 -6.59 5.83
CA LEU A 116 4.88 -6.55 5.43
C LEU A 116 4.61 -5.29 4.61
N ILE A 117 3.68 -5.38 3.64
CA ILE A 117 3.16 -4.25 2.87
C ILE A 117 1.64 -4.27 2.94
N VAL A 118 1.03 -3.19 3.43
CA VAL A 118 -0.41 -3.04 3.65
C VAL A 118 -1.03 -2.27 2.49
N TYR A 119 -2.04 -2.86 1.86
CA TYR A 119 -2.79 -2.29 0.74
C TYR A 119 -4.15 -1.72 1.17
N ASP A 120 -4.74 -2.24 2.25
CA ASP A 120 -5.94 -1.71 2.88
C ASP A 120 -6.02 -2.11 4.36
N ALA A 121 -6.67 -1.25 5.18
CA ALA A 121 -6.82 -1.47 6.62
C ALA A 121 -8.17 -0.91 7.11
N ALA A 122 -8.16 0.12 7.97
CA ALA A 122 -9.39 0.80 8.40
C ALA A 122 -10.04 1.54 7.22
N ARG A 123 -11.26 1.13 6.88
CA ARG A 123 -12.03 1.63 5.73
C ARG A 123 -13.32 2.28 6.22
N PRO A 124 -13.56 3.59 5.98
CA PRO A 124 -14.83 4.23 6.30
C PRO A 124 -16.03 3.54 5.63
N MET A 125 -17.18 3.54 6.29
CA MET A 125 -18.40 2.93 5.77
C MET A 125 -18.89 3.63 4.49
N SER A 126 -18.63 4.92 4.36
CA SER A 126 -18.90 5.70 3.15
C SER A 126 -18.13 5.19 1.92
N VAL A 127 -16.88 4.73 2.11
CA VAL A 127 -16.06 4.08 1.07
C VAL A 127 -16.61 2.69 0.75
N GLN A 128 -16.98 1.91 1.76
CA GLN A 128 -17.60 0.60 1.58
C GLN A 128 -18.89 0.70 0.75
N GLN A 129 -19.69 1.74 0.95
CA GLN A 129 -20.90 1.98 0.16
C GLN A 129 -20.57 2.21 -1.32
N GLN A 130 -19.54 3.00 -1.60
CA GLN A 130 -19.10 3.23 -2.99
C GLN A 130 -18.64 1.94 -3.68
N MET A 131 -17.92 1.05 -2.96
CA MET A 131 -17.53 -0.27 -3.48
C MET A 131 -18.75 -1.15 -3.77
N TRP A 132 -19.69 -1.20 -2.81
CA TRP A 132 -20.91 -1.98 -2.97
C TRP A 132 -21.76 -1.52 -4.15
N ASP A 133 -21.87 -0.22 -4.37
CA ASP A 133 -22.66 0.35 -5.47
C ASP A 133 -22.16 -0.09 -6.85
N VAL A 134 -20.87 -0.41 -6.98
CA VAL A 134 -20.30 -0.92 -8.24
C VAL A 134 -20.63 -2.39 -8.47
N VAL A 135 -20.70 -3.20 -7.42
CA VAL A 135 -20.83 -4.67 -7.56
C VAL A 135 -22.23 -5.20 -7.28
N LYS A 136 -23.11 -4.40 -6.63
CA LYS A 136 -24.49 -4.83 -6.31
C LYS A 136 -25.21 -5.30 -7.56
N GLY A 137 -25.90 -6.44 -7.47
CA GLY A 137 -26.61 -7.05 -8.59
C GLY A 137 -25.74 -7.85 -9.56
N SER A 138 -24.41 -7.93 -9.35
CA SER A 138 -23.50 -8.75 -10.13
C SER A 138 -23.01 -9.97 -9.36
N SER A 139 -22.38 -10.93 -10.04
CA SER A 139 -21.72 -12.08 -9.43
C SER A 139 -20.53 -11.68 -8.53
N LYS A 140 -19.99 -10.46 -8.69
CA LYS A 140 -18.89 -9.91 -7.89
C LYS A 140 -19.35 -9.42 -6.51
N SER A 141 -20.67 -9.26 -6.27
CA SER A 141 -21.22 -8.82 -4.99
C SER A 141 -20.83 -9.73 -3.79
N ARG A 142 -20.48 -10.99 -4.07
CA ARG A 142 -20.00 -11.92 -3.04
C ARG A 142 -18.63 -11.56 -2.43
N TYR A 143 -17.82 -10.75 -3.13
CA TYR A 143 -16.49 -10.30 -2.67
C TYR A 143 -16.54 -8.99 -1.89
N VAL A 144 -17.64 -8.25 -1.94
CA VAL A 144 -17.78 -6.95 -1.28
C VAL A 144 -18.88 -7.02 -0.23
N SER A 145 -18.52 -6.75 1.03
CA SER A 145 -19.49 -6.78 2.13
C SER A 145 -20.54 -5.70 1.97
N ASN A 146 -21.83 -6.08 2.09
CA ASN A 146 -22.96 -5.14 2.00
C ASN A 146 -22.98 -4.20 3.22
N PRO A 147 -22.91 -2.86 3.02
CA PRO A 147 -22.95 -1.87 4.09
C PRO A 147 -24.26 -1.93 4.90
N ALA A 148 -25.41 -2.19 4.26
CA ALA A 148 -26.70 -2.32 4.94
C ALA A 148 -26.72 -3.45 5.99
N HIS A 149 -25.80 -4.40 5.88
CA HIS A 149 -25.60 -5.48 6.84
C HIS A 149 -24.41 -5.23 7.79
N GLY A 150 -23.97 -3.96 7.95
CA GLY A 150 -22.89 -3.55 8.83
C GLY A 150 -21.49 -3.73 8.24
N GLY A 151 -21.34 -3.77 6.91
CA GLY A 151 -20.05 -3.80 6.23
C GLY A 151 -19.20 -5.04 6.48
N GLY A 152 -17.91 -4.95 6.20
CA GLY A 152 -16.85 -5.94 6.47
C GLY A 152 -15.99 -5.56 7.68
N LEU A 153 -14.94 -6.35 7.99
CA LEU A 153 -14.09 -6.08 9.16
C LEU A 153 -13.15 -4.89 8.94
N HIS A 154 -12.82 -4.52 7.72
CA HIS A 154 -12.15 -3.24 7.42
C HIS A 154 -12.92 -2.04 7.97
N ASN A 155 -14.25 -2.10 7.95
CA ASN A 155 -15.09 -1.02 8.46
C ASN A 155 -15.07 -0.89 10.00
N TYR A 156 -14.39 -1.78 10.68
CA TYR A 156 -14.12 -1.72 12.11
C TYR A 156 -12.61 -1.57 12.41
N GLY A 157 -11.77 -1.43 11.38
CA GLY A 157 -10.31 -1.47 11.52
C GLY A 157 -9.78 -2.79 12.05
N LEU A 158 -10.49 -3.90 11.80
CA LEU A 158 -10.21 -5.25 12.30
C LEU A 158 -9.81 -6.23 11.19
N ALA A 159 -9.50 -5.73 10.01
CA ALA A 159 -8.97 -6.51 8.89
C ALA A 159 -7.87 -5.73 8.16
N VAL A 160 -7.01 -6.48 7.48
CA VAL A 160 -5.96 -5.95 6.59
C VAL A 160 -5.93 -6.72 5.28
N ASP A 161 -5.72 -6.01 4.18
CA ASP A 161 -5.26 -6.55 2.91
C ASP A 161 -3.76 -6.31 2.81
N ILE A 162 -2.97 -7.39 2.72
CA ILE A 162 -1.54 -7.35 3.02
C ILE A 162 -0.76 -8.35 2.18
N SER A 163 0.52 -8.05 1.94
CA SER A 163 1.49 -8.94 1.31
C SER A 163 2.85 -8.84 1.99
N ILE A 164 3.86 -9.45 1.38
CA ILE A 164 5.27 -9.37 1.79
C ILE A 164 6.03 -8.63 0.69
N ALA A 165 6.92 -7.72 1.07
CA ALA A 165 7.89 -7.08 0.20
C ALA A 165 9.32 -7.50 0.54
N ASP A 166 10.18 -7.54 -0.48
CA ASP A 166 11.61 -7.83 -0.36
C ASP A 166 12.41 -6.62 0.19
N SER A 167 13.73 -6.77 0.31
CA SER A 167 14.65 -5.72 0.77
C SER A 167 14.63 -4.46 -0.10
N LEU A 168 14.21 -4.56 -1.37
CA LEU A 168 14.09 -3.45 -2.31
C LEU A 168 12.68 -2.82 -2.28
N GLY A 169 11.79 -3.34 -1.43
CA GLY A 169 10.41 -2.87 -1.33
C GLY A 169 9.48 -3.41 -2.42
N ARG A 170 9.91 -4.38 -3.20
CA ARG A 170 9.09 -5.00 -4.26
C ARG A 170 8.23 -6.11 -3.66
N PRO A 171 6.91 -6.13 -3.93
CA PRO A 171 6.05 -7.21 -3.48
C PRO A 171 6.53 -8.57 -3.99
N LEU A 172 6.53 -9.59 -3.13
CA LEU A 172 6.78 -10.96 -3.55
C LEU A 172 5.67 -11.43 -4.50
N PRO A 173 5.99 -12.23 -5.53
CA PRO A 173 4.99 -12.82 -6.41
C PRO A 173 4.01 -13.69 -5.62
N MET A 174 2.70 -13.46 -5.78
CA MET A 174 1.63 -14.19 -5.09
C MET A 174 0.68 -14.90 -6.07
N GLY A 175 0.98 -14.88 -7.39
CA GLY A 175 0.18 -15.53 -8.44
C GLY A 175 -1.03 -14.74 -8.91
N THR A 176 -1.54 -13.82 -8.10
CA THR A 176 -2.54 -12.83 -8.50
C THR A 176 -2.25 -11.49 -7.83
N ALA A 177 -2.77 -10.41 -8.39
CA ALA A 177 -2.84 -9.14 -7.67
C ALA A 177 -3.77 -9.24 -6.45
N VAL A 178 -3.62 -8.31 -5.50
CA VAL A 178 -4.64 -8.03 -4.48
C VAL A 178 -5.91 -7.58 -5.19
N ASP A 179 -7.09 -7.84 -4.64
CA ASP A 179 -8.40 -7.59 -5.26
C ASP A 179 -8.69 -8.39 -6.55
N HIS A 180 -7.93 -9.44 -6.83
CA HIS A 180 -8.29 -10.34 -7.92
C HIS A 180 -9.58 -11.12 -7.59
N LEU A 181 -10.69 -10.75 -8.26
CA LEU A 181 -12.02 -11.33 -8.02
C LEU A 181 -12.21 -12.64 -8.82
N GLY A 182 -11.29 -13.59 -8.67
CA GLY A 182 -11.27 -14.88 -9.33
C GLY A 182 -10.90 -16.03 -8.40
N SER A 183 -11.10 -17.26 -8.87
CA SER A 183 -10.84 -18.49 -8.08
C SER A 183 -9.37 -18.65 -7.69
N GLU A 184 -8.44 -18.05 -8.46
CA GLU A 184 -7.00 -18.07 -8.22
C GLU A 184 -6.58 -17.33 -6.95
N ALA A 185 -7.44 -16.42 -6.46
CA ALA A 185 -7.23 -15.72 -5.20
C ALA A 185 -7.42 -16.63 -3.97
N GLY A 186 -8.20 -17.70 -4.13
CA GLY A 186 -8.55 -18.62 -3.04
C GLY A 186 -7.35 -19.42 -2.52
N ILE A 187 -7.41 -19.76 -1.21
CA ILE A 187 -6.33 -20.47 -0.52
C ILE A 187 -6.62 -21.96 -0.28
N THR A 188 -7.83 -22.43 -0.55
CA THR A 188 -8.23 -23.81 -0.24
C THR A 188 -7.72 -24.84 -1.24
N HIS A 189 -7.44 -24.43 -2.47
CA HIS A 189 -7.03 -25.32 -3.56
C HIS A 189 -5.69 -24.94 -4.20
N GLU A 190 -4.80 -24.29 -3.45
CA GLU A 190 -3.50 -23.81 -3.96
C GLU A 190 -2.64 -24.92 -4.60
N ALA A 191 -2.72 -26.16 -4.10
CA ALA A 191 -1.99 -27.28 -4.71
C ALA A 191 -2.49 -27.56 -6.13
N ALA A 192 -3.81 -27.65 -6.32
CA ALA A 192 -4.42 -27.85 -7.62
C ALA A 192 -4.15 -26.68 -8.58
N LEU A 193 -4.10 -25.43 -8.08
CA LEU A 193 -3.71 -24.27 -8.90
C LEU A 193 -2.26 -24.39 -9.41
N VAL A 194 -1.34 -24.94 -8.61
CA VAL A 194 0.04 -25.21 -9.05
C VAL A 194 0.08 -26.32 -10.10
N GLU A 195 -0.61 -27.43 -9.88
CA GLU A 195 -0.71 -28.54 -10.83
C GLU A 195 -1.29 -28.11 -12.19
N GLN A 196 -2.22 -27.16 -12.18
CA GLN A 196 -2.84 -26.57 -13.38
C GLN A 196 -1.99 -25.46 -14.02
N GLY A 197 -0.83 -25.10 -13.44
CA GLY A 197 0.01 -24.01 -13.92
C GLY A 197 -0.59 -22.61 -13.78
N ARG A 198 -1.62 -22.44 -12.93
CA ARG A 198 -2.30 -21.15 -12.70
C ARG A 198 -1.57 -20.27 -11.69
N ILE A 199 -0.82 -20.87 -10.79
CA ILE A 199 0.18 -20.23 -9.92
C ILE A 199 1.42 -21.12 -9.89
N THR A 200 2.56 -20.56 -9.56
CA THR A 200 3.81 -21.31 -9.39
C THR A 200 3.93 -21.90 -7.98
N ALA A 201 4.82 -22.87 -7.81
CA ALA A 201 5.17 -23.40 -6.49
C ALA A 201 5.75 -22.31 -5.56
N GLN A 202 6.52 -21.36 -6.13
CA GLN A 202 7.08 -20.24 -5.37
C GLN A 202 6.00 -19.27 -4.89
N GLU A 203 5.03 -18.93 -5.72
CA GLU A 203 3.91 -18.07 -5.35
C GLU A 203 3.06 -18.70 -4.23
N ARG A 204 2.82 -20.01 -4.33
CA ARG A 204 2.19 -20.77 -3.25
C ARG A 204 3.01 -20.70 -1.95
N ALA A 205 4.33 -20.90 -2.02
CA ALA A 205 5.20 -20.80 -0.84
C ALA A 205 5.17 -19.40 -0.20
N ASN A 206 5.16 -18.34 -1.02
CA ASN A 206 5.03 -16.96 -0.54
C ASN A 206 3.69 -16.71 0.19
N ARG A 207 2.57 -17.21 -0.36
CA ARG A 207 1.25 -17.16 0.31
C ARG A 207 1.25 -17.93 1.62
N GLN A 208 1.89 -19.10 1.67
CA GLN A 208 2.00 -19.90 2.89
C GLN A 208 2.85 -19.21 3.95
N LEU A 209 3.94 -18.55 3.57
CA LEU A 209 4.75 -17.74 4.49
C LEU A 209 3.91 -16.62 5.10
N LEU A 210 3.23 -15.81 4.27
CA LEU A 210 2.35 -14.75 4.71
C LEU A 210 1.29 -15.28 5.68
N ARG A 211 0.56 -16.30 5.27
CA ARG A 211 -0.50 -16.92 6.09
C ARG A 211 0.03 -17.47 7.40
N SER A 212 1.21 -18.07 7.40
CA SER A 212 1.85 -18.61 8.61
C SER A 212 2.12 -17.50 9.65
N VAL A 213 2.77 -16.41 9.26
CA VAL A 213 3.10 -15.33 10.19
C VAL A 213 1.86 -14.59 10.67
N MET A 214 0.88 -14.33 9.80
CA MET A 214 -0.37 -13.67 10.15
C MET A 214 -1.21 -14.52 11.11
N THR A 215 -1.32 -15.83 10.87
CA THR A 215 -2.08 -16.72 11.75
C THR A 215 -1.41 -16.88 13.12
N GLN A 216 -0.09 -17.02 13.17
CA GLN A 216 0.67 -17.08 14.45
C GLN A 216 0.56 -15.76 15.22
N ALA A 217 0.35 -14.65 14.53
CA ALA A 217 0.14 -13.35 15.16
C ALA A 217 -1.28 -13.19 15.73
N GLY A 218 -2.26 -14.00 15.33
CA GLY A 218 -3.63 -13.97 15.83
C GLY A 218 -4.69 -13.59 14.80
N PHE A 219 -4.31 -13.33 13.56
CA PHE A 219 -5.25 -13.10 12.46
C PHE A 219 -5.82 -14.41 11.92
N ARG A 220 -6.95 -14.30 11.22
CA ARG A 220 -7.65 -15.41 10.56
C ARG A 220 -7.71 -15.13 9.05
N PRO A 221 -7.18 -16.02 8.19
CA PRO A 221 -7.23 -15.83 6.75
C PRO A 221 -8.66 -15.99 6.22
N LEU A 222 -8.96 -15.32 5.11
CA LEU A 222 -10.20 -15.48 4.38
C LEU A 222 -10.00 -16.54 3.27
N PRO A 223 -10.83 -17.61 3.20
CA PRO A 223 -10.62 -18.70 2.24
C PRO A 223 -10.65 -18.29 0.77
N SER A 224 -11.37 -17.21 0.42
CA SER A 224 -11.50 -16.71 -0.95
C SER A 224 -10.37 -15.77 -1.40
N GLU A 225 -9.53 -15.26 -0.47
CA GLU A 225 -8.60 -14.16 -0.72
C GLU A 225 -7.30 -14.38 0.04
N TRP A 226 -6.16 -14.60 -0.66
CA TRP A 226 -4.88 -14.89 -0.03
C TRP A 226 -4.29 -13.70 0.75
N TRP A 227 -4.70 -12.47 0.44
CA TRP A 227 -4.21 -11.23 1.04
C TRP A 227 -5.00 -10.78 2.27
N HIS A 228 -6.27 -11.25 2.43
CA HIS A 228 -7.19 -10.74 3.44
C HIS A 228 -7.11 -11.50 4.76
N PHE A 229 -6.92 -10.75 5.84
CA PHE A 229 -6.81 -11.32 7.20
C PHE A 229 -7.69 -10.55 8.17
N ASN A 230 -8.51 -11.29 8.92
CA ASN A 230 -9.45 -10.80 9.92
C ASN A 230 -8.91 -11.00 11.34
N TYR A 231 -9.03 -9.99 12.22
CA TYR A 231 -8.73 -10.16 13.65
C TYR A 231 -9.72 -11.10 14.35
N CYS A 232 -11.01 -10.96 14.06
CA CYS A 232 -12.08 -11.75 14.71
C CYS A 232 -13.17 -12.15 13.71
N SER A 233 -14.25 -12.80 14.19
CA SER A 233 -15.42 -13.04 13.37
C SER A 233 -16.25 -11.77 13.19
N ARG A 234 -17.03 -11.71 12.09
CA ARG A 234 -17.95 -10.60 11.84
C ARG A 234 -19.01 -10.44 12.93
N GLN A 235 -19.47 -11.57 13.49
CA GLN A 235 -20.44 -11.55 14.59
C GLN A 235 -19.83 -10.93 15.86
N GLU A 236 -18.59 -11.27 16.17
CA GLU A 236 -17.86 -10.70 17.30
C GLU A 236 -17.59 -9.20 17.10
N ALA A 237 -17.17 -8.80 15.90
CA ALA A 237 -16.95 -7.40 15.57
C ALA A 237 -18.20 -6.54 15.83
N LYS A 238 -19.36 -6.98 15.33
CA LYS A 238 -20.63 -6.26 15.54
C LYS A 238 -21.08 -6.15 17.00
N LYS A 239 -20.70 -7.11 17.83
CA LYS A 239 -21.06 -7.10 19.27
C LYS A 239 -20.16 -6.17 20.09
N ARG A 240 -18.90 -6.02 19.71
CA ARG A 240 -17.87 -5.40 20.55
C ARG A 240 -17.36 -4.07 20.03
N PHE A 241 -17.51 -3.79 18.74
CA PHE A 241 -16.90 -2.64 18.09
C PHE A 241 -17.93 -1.83 17.32
N LYS A 242 -17.61 -0.55 17.08
CA LYS A 242 -18.43 0.34 16.26
C LYS A 242 -17.80 0.46 14.86
N PRO A 243 -18.61 0.49 13.79
CA PRO A 243 -18.07 0.76 12.46
C PRO A 243 -17.57 2.19 12.34
N ILE A 244 -16.57 2.39 11.51
CA ILE A 244 -16.04 3.69 11.11
C ILE A 244 -17.08 4.37 10.21
N PRO A 245 -17.52 5.61 10.49
CA PRO A 245 -18.55 6.31 9.73
C PRO A 245 -18.19 6.59 8.27
#